data_bdc5235ad21b90e23cefd4909c85623f
#
_entry.id   bdc5235ad21b90e23cefd4909c85623f
#
_cell.length_a   1.000
_cell.length_b   1.000
_cell.length_c   1.000
_cell.angle_alpha   90.00
_cell.angle_beta   90.00
_cell.angle_gamma   90.00
#
_symmetry.space_group_name_H-M   'P 1'
#
loop_
_entity.id
_entity.type
_entity.pdbx_description
1 polymer ?
#
loop_
_entity_poly.entity_id
_entity_poly.type
_entity_poly.pdbx_seq_one_letter_code
_entity_poly.pdbx_strand_id
1 'polypeptide(L)'
;MDKKETQSKHGAKKTPKPKYNLWQNTGFMLRTSRKYAKSVFPLCIVLALLSAGKSVAELLIAPAILNKIELSASLGSVVFTIAVFALVLMLLSGLRSYVDTNALFGRIAVRSQGIYLSISRKYAKTSYPNLLNTDFLALGKKASAACDANSEASEAIWTTLTDLMTSCIGFVVYLALLTNLNLWLAALVAATTAVSYFASKRINEWGYLHRSEELELTKRIEYANKTATSREFAKDIRMFGLRGWLEDLWGSTMRLYSAFCAKRERKYIWANIIDIVLTFLRNGIAYAFLIGITVKNGLPASQFLLYFAALSGFAQWVVEILDKLSVMHKQSLDISTIREFLDWDEPFDLNGGERIAFEPNKQYEIRLDNVSFRYPKADKDTLSHINLTVHPGEKLAIVGLNGAGKTTLVKLVCGFLDPTEGRILLNGEDIRKFNRNDYYALFSAVFQEFSVLDVTVKENVAQCVDGIDETRVWQCIDKAGLTEKIKSLPKGIETHLGRRVFKDGVEFSGGQTQRLMLARALYKNAPILVLDEPTAALDPIAENDIYQKYNDMTHGRTSFFISHRLASTRFCDRIIFVDSGKIAEEGTHDELLKNGGGYAYMFEVQSKYYRSDNQDGTSDGSPDAAIK
;
A
#
# COMPACT_ATOMS: atom_id res chain seq x y z
N MET A 1 2.95 41.79 -20.25
CA MET A 1 2.10 42.05 -19.08
C MET A 1 2.61 41.24 -17.94
N ASP A 2 3.39 41.89 -17.08
CA ASP A 2 4.01 41.28 -15.90
C ASP A 2 2.97 40.89 -14.86
N LYS A 3 2.92 39.61 -14.50
CA LYS A 3 2.35 39.18 -13.22
C LYS A 3 3.47 38.61 -12.36
N LYS A 4 3.91 39.43 -11.41
CA LYS A 4 4.71 39.03 -10.27
C LYS A 4 3.94 37.94 -9.51
N GLU A 5 4.36 36.69 -9.65
CA GLU A 5 3.95 35.63 -8.73
C GLU A 5 4.58 35.89 -7.36
N THR A 6 3.74 36.20 -6.42
CA THR A 6 4.06 36.35 -5.01
C THR A 6 4.54 34.99 -4.50
N GLN A 7 5.83 34.80 -4.33
CA GLN A 7 6.41 33.68 -3.61
C GLN A 7 5.94 33.72 -2.15
N SER A 8 4.90 32.97 -1.86
CA SER A 8 4.51 32.62 -0.50
C SER A 8 5.68 31.82 0.10
N LYS A 9 6.38 32.42 1.04
CA LYS A 9 7.33 31.73 1.93
C LYS A 9 6.56 30.74 2.77
N HIS A 10 6.32 29.54 2.26
CA HIS A 10 5.91 28.41 3.08
C HIS A 10 7.10 28.04 3.97
N GLY A 11 7.03 28.46 5.23
CA GLY A 11 7.95 28.01 6.26
C GLY A 11 7.97 26.48 6.24
N ALA A 12 9.16 25.89 6.10
CA ALA A 12 9.37 24.45 6.14
C ALA A 12 8.68 23.90 7.39
N LYS A 13 7.54 23.24 7.22
CA LYS A 13 6.90 22.46 8.29
C LYS A 13 7.94 21.46 8.77
N LYS A 14 8.42 21.62 10.01
CA LYS A 14 9.28 20.63 10.66
C LYS A 14 8.62 19.27 10.49
N THR A 15 9.27 18.36 9.80
CA THR A 15 8.82 16.98 9.70
C THR A 15 8.61 16.45 11.11
N PRO A 16 7.44 15.89 11.43
CA PRO A 16 7.19 15.35 12.76
C PRO A 16 8.28 14.32 13.10
N LYS A 17 8.75 14.33 14.35
CA LYS A 17 9.74 13.36 14.80
C LYS A 17 9.14 11.95 14.64
N PRO A 18 9.92 10.96 14.17
CA PRO A 18 9.44 9.59 14.04
C PRO A 18 8.97 9.06 15.38
N LYS A 19 7.86 8.32 15.40
CA LYS A 19 7.26 7.76 16.63
C LYS A 19 8.20 6.76 17.32
N TYR A 20 9.05 6.08 16.53
CA TYR A 20 9.96 5.04 17.04
C TYR A 20 11.41 5.40 16.74
N ASN A 21 12.28 5.15 17.72
CA ASN A 21 13.72 5.36 17.58
C ASN A 21 14.43 4.17 16.91
N LEU A 22 15.71 4.36 16.54
CA LEU A 22 16.54 3.36 15.87
C LEU A 22 16.55 2.01 16.60
N TRP A 23 16.74 2.01 17.92
CA TRP A 23 16.83 0.78 18.70
C TRP A 23 15.51 0.04 18.82
N GLN A 24 14.40 0.78 18.92
CA GLN A 24 13.06 0.20 18.93
C GLN A 24 12.73 -0.45 17.58
N ASN A 25 13.15 0.17 16.47
CA ASN A 25 12.95 -0.37 15.12
C ASN A 25 13.83 -1.59 14.86
N THR A 26 15.09 -1.56 15.27
CA THR A 26 15.97 -2.74 15.21
C THR A 26 15.41 -3.89 16.08
N GLY A 27 14.92 -3.59 17.28
CA GLY A 27 14.25 -4.56 18.13
C GLY A 27 12.99 -5.17 17.52
N PHE A 28 12.19 -4.37 16.81
CA PHE A 28 11.04 -4.85 16.04
C PHE A 28 11.46 -5.83 14.94
N MET A 29 12.50 -5.49 14.16
CA MET A 29 13.03 -6.35 13.11
C MET A 29 13.57 -7.68 13.68
N LEU A 30 14.29 -7.63 14.79
CA LEU A 30 14.79 -8.83 15.48
C LEU A 30 13.66 -9.73 15.98
N ARG A 31 12.57 -9.16 16.53
CA ARG A 31 11.40 -9.94 16.96
C ARG A 31 10.69 -10.56 15.76
N THR A 32 10.54 -9.82 14.66
CA THR A 32 9.94 -10.33 13.42
C THR A 32 10.78 -11.46 12.84
N SER A 33 12.11 -11.31 12.81
CA SER A 33 13.03 -12.36 12.37
C SER A 33 12.92 -13.64 13.23
N ARG A 34 12.84 -13.51 14.55
CA ARG A 34 12.65 -14.68 15.44
C ARG A 34 11.36 -15.45 15.15
N LYS A 35 10.32 -14.77 14.66
CA LYS A 35 9.04 -15.38 14.35
C LYS A 35 9.04 -16.09 12.98
N TYR A 36 9.63 -15.49 11.96
CA TYR A 36 9.53 -15.94 10.57
C TYR A 36 10.80 -16.60 10.01
N ALA A 37 11.99 -16.20 10.49
CA ALA A 37 13.26 -16.78 10.06
C ALA A 37 14.33 -16.60 11.15
N LYS A 38 14.37 -17.52 12.10
CA LYS A 38 15.26 -17.47 13.29
C LYS A 38 16.74 -17.44 12.96
N SER A 39 17.13 -17.95 11.80
CA SER A 39 18.52 -18.05 11.34
C SER A 39 19.13 -16.74 10.85
N VAL A 40 18.34 -15.73 10.50
CA VAL A 40 18.84 -14.50 9.86
C VAL A 40 19.89 -13.80 10.70
N PHE A 41 19.57 -13.49 11.96
CA PHE A 41 20.49 -12.76 12.81
C PHE A 41 21.78 -13.53 13.14
N PRO A 42 21.76 -14.82 13.52
CA PRO A 42 22.99 -15.62 13.65
C PRO A 42 23.84 -15.65 12.39
N LEU A 43 23.21 -15.81 11.20
CA LEU A 43 23.93 -15.81 9.93
C LEU A 43 24.55 -14.44 9.62
N CYS A 44 23.95 -13.32 10.01
CA CYS A 44 24.56 -11.99 9.91
C CYS A 44 25.84 -11.89 10.76
N ILE A 45 25.87 -12.47 11.95
CA ILE A 45 27.08 -12.50 12.80
C ILE A 45 28.18 -13.34 12.13
N VAL A 46 27.84 -14.53 11.63
CA VAL A 46 28.81 -15.40 10.93
C VAL A 46 29.36 -14.70 9.70
N LEU A 47 28.51 -14.05 8.90
CA LEU A 47 28.93 -13.26 7.73
C LEU A 47 29.88 -12.12 8.12
N ALA A 48 29.60 -11.42 9.22
CA ALA A 48 30.46 -10.36 9.70
C ALA A 48 31.84 -10.88 10.10
N LEU A 49 31.91 -12.01 10.80
CA LEU A 49 33.16 -12.65 11.19
C LEU A 49 33.96 -13.13 9.98
N LEU A 50 33.32 -13.78 9.00
CA LEU A 50 33.97 -14.26 7.78
C LEU A 50 34.48 -13.09 6.95
N SER A 51 33.71 -12.00 6.84
CA SER A 51 34.11 -10.79 6.09
C SER A 51 35.30 -10.09 6.75
N ALA A 52 35.25 -9.91 8.07
CA ALA A 52 36.36 -9.33 8.82
C ALA A 52 37.62 -10.23 8.76
N GLY A 53 37.46 -11.54 8.90
CA GLY A 53 38.56 -12.52 8.76
C GLY A 53 39.21 -12.48 7.38
N LYS A 54 38.41 -12.34 6.31
CA LYS A 54 38.92 -12.14 4.96
C LYS A 54 39.76 -10.87 4.84
N SER A 55 39.27 -9.73 5.33
CA SER A 55 40.00 -8.45 5.30
C SER A 55 41.31 -8.50 6.09
N VAL A 56 41.33 -9.21 7.22
CA VAL A 56 42.58 -9.44 8.00
C VAL A 56 43.56 -10.33 7.23
N ALA A 57 43.09 -11.40 6.59
CA ALA A 57 43.95 -12.26 5.78
C ALA A 57 44.57 -11.47 4.61
N GLU A 58 43.76 -10.63 3.93
CA GLU A 58 44.23 -9.75 2.85
C GLU A 58 45.30 -8.75 3.34
N LEU A 59 45.12 -8.17 4.53
CA LEU A 59 46.11 -7.28 5.15
C LEU A 59 47.45 -7.97 5.40
N LEU A 60 47.45 -9.24 5.82
CA LEU A 60 48.64 -9.95 6.26
C LEU A 60 49.46 -10.57 5.11
N ILE A 61 48.92 -10.75 3.90
CA ILE A 61 49.59 -11.42 2.78
C ILE A 61 50.90 -10.74 2.42
N ALA A 62 50.87 -9.45 2.08
CA ALA A 62 52.06 -8.76 1.59
C ALA A 62 53.17 -8.63 2.65
N PRO A 63 52.86 -8.29 3.92
CA PRO A 63 53.84 -8.31 5.00
C PRO A 63 54.47 -9.70 5.25
N ALA A 64 53.67 -10.77 5.21
CA ALA A 64 54.14 -12.12 5.41
C ALA A 64 55.11 -12.59 4.31
N ILE A 65 54.82 -12.27 3.05
CA ILE A 65 55.69 -12.57 1.92
C ILE A 65 56.97 -11.76 2.03
N LEU A 66 56.91 -10.47 2.31
CA LEU A 66 58.08 -9.60 2.43
C LEU A 66 59.01 -10.04 3.59
N ASN A 67 58.42 -10.42 4.72
CA ASN A 67 59.19 -10.96 5.85
C ASN A 67 59.96 -12.24 5.47
N LYS A 68 59.40 -13.13 4.66
CA LYS A 68 60.11 -14.32 4.17
C LYS A 68 61.28 -13.97 3.23
N ILE A 69 61.12 -12.92 2.41
CA ILE A 69 62.18 -12.42 1.52
C ILE A 69 63.32 -11.78 2.35
N GLU A 70 62.95 -10.93 3.33
CA GLU A 70 63.94 -10.29 4.27
C GLU A 70 64.78 -11.34 5.00
N LEU A 71 64.17 -12.45 5.43
CA LEU A 71 64.84 -13.57 6.09
C LEU A 71 65.58 -14.49 5.11
N SER A 72 65.71 -14.13 3.85
CA SER A 72 66.38 -14.93 2.79
C SER A 72 65.89 -16.39 2.72
N ALA A 73 64.57 -16.59 2.97
CA ALA A 73 63.94 -17.90 2.93
C ALA A 73 63.98 -18.51 1.50
N SER A 74 63.96 -19.84 1.40
CA SER A 74 63.94 -20.53 0.10
C SER A 74 62.72 -20.18 -0.72
N LEU A 75 62.83 -20.17 -2.04
CA LEU A 75 61.72 -19.92 -2.99
C LEU A 75 60.49 -20.80 -2.68
N GLY A 76 60.73 -22.08 -2.35
CA GLY A 76 59.67 -23.02 -1.94
C GLY A 76 58.86 -22.55 -0.71
N SER A 77 59.54 -21.92 0.30
CA SER A 77 58.86 -21.37 1.47
C SER A 77 57.98 -20.15 1.13
N VAL A 78 58.44 -19.31 0.21
CA VAL A 78 57.65 -18.15 -0.27
C VAL A 78 56.42 -18.62 -1.03
N VAL A 79 56.61 -19.55 -2.00
CA VAL A 79 55.50 -20.13 -2.78
C VAL A 79 54.48 -20.83 -1.88
N PHE A 80 54.96 -21.60 -0.87
CA PHE A 80 54.09 -22.26 0.09
C PHE A 80 53.27 -21.24 0.89
N THR A 81 53.87 -20.13 1.33
CA THR A 81 53.15 -19.06 2.05
C THR A 81 52.03 -18.45 1.20
N ILE A 82 52.34 -18.15 -0.07
CA ILE A 82 51.33 -17.65 -1.03
C ILE A 82 50.21 -18.66 -1.23
N ALA A 83 50.53 -19.95 -1.40
CA ALA A 83 49.53 -21.00 -1.59
C ALA A 83 48.60 -21.15 -0.36
N VAL A 84 49.14 -21.05 0.86
CA VAL A 84 48.35 -21.09 2.10
C VAL A 84 47.40 -19.92 2.16
N PHE A 85 47.87 -18.69 1.92
CA PHE A 85 46.97 -17.51 1.92
C PHE A 85 45.92 -17.59 0.83
N ALA A 86 46.27 -18.04 -0.37
CA ALA A 86 45.31 -18.24 -1.45
C ALA A 86 44.20 -19.25 -1.08
N LEU A 87 44.60 -20.38 -0.46
CA LEU A 87 43.67 -21.39 0.04
C LEU A 87 42.74 -20.81 1.14
N VAL A 88 43.29 -20.08 2.11
CA VAL A 88 42.52 -19.45 3.19
C VAL A 88 41.51 -18.46 2.61
N LEU A 89 41.93 -17.59 1.68
CA LEU A 89 41.02 -16.63 1.04
C LEU A 89 39.94 -17.31 0.21
N MET A 90 40.30 -18.40 -0.50
CA MET A 90 39.32 -19.18 -1.25
C MET A 90 38.27 -19.81 -0.34
N LEU A 91 38.70 -20.40 0.79
CA LEU A 91 37.79 -21.01 1.76
C LEU A 91 36.90 -19.97 2.43
N LEU A 92 37.48 -18.84 2.89
CA LEU A 92 36.69 -17.75 3.52
C LEU A 92 35.68 -17.15 2.52
N SER A 93 36.09 -16.96 1.26
CA SER A 93 35.20 -16.41 0.23
C SER A 93 34.09 -17.38 -0.15
N GLY A 94 34.38 -18.66 -0.30
CA GLY A 94 33.42 -19.70 -0.57
C GLY A 94 32.42 -19.89 0.56
N LEU A 95 32.92 -19.95 1.80
CA LEU A 95 32.08 -20.08 2.98
C LEU A 95 31.17 -18.83 3.18
N ARG A 96 31.73 -17.64 2.96
CA ARG A 96 30.96 -16.38 2.99
C ARG A 96 29.82 -16.40 1.96
N SER A 97 30.10 -16.80 0.70
CA SER A 97 29.08 -16.87 -0.35
C SER A 97 27.97 -17.88 -0.02
N TYR A 98 28.34 -19.05 0.51
CA TYR A 98 27.39 -20.06 0.97
C TYR A 98 26.46 -19.53 2.08
N VAL A 99 27.05 -18.90 3.11
CA VAL A 99 26.31 -18.34 4.24
C VAL A 99 25.42 -17.18 3.79
N ASP A 100 25.88 -16.30 2.90
CA ASP A 100 25.10 -15.17 2.39
C ASP A 100 23.87 -15.64 1.60
N THR A 101 24.03 -16.66 0.75
CA THR A 101 22.91 -17.27 0.01
C THR A 101 21.85 -17.82 0.98
N ASN A 102 22.26 -18.52 2.03
CA ASN A 102 21.31 -19.01 3.04
C ASN A 102 20.64 -17.88 3.85
N ALA A 103 21.40 -16.83 4.15
CA ALA A 103 20.85 -15.66 4.84
C ALA A 103 19.83 -14.90 3.97
N LEU A 104 20.03 -14.87 2.64
CA LEU A 104 19.12 -14.22 1.68
C LEU A 104 17.70 -14.79 1.76
N PHE A 105 17.54 -16.11 1.76
CA PHE A 105 16.20 -16.73 1.89
C PHE A 105 15.50 -16.32 3.17
N GLY A 106 16.23 -16.25 4.28
CA GLY A 106 15.69 -15.79 5.56
C GLY A 106 15.29 -14.30 5.53
N ARG A 107 16.12 -13.44 4.93
CA ARG A 107 15.81 -12.00 4.77
C ARG A 107 14.54 -11.78 3.95
N ILE A 108 14.40 -12.49 2.84
CA ILE A 108 13.20 -12.46 1.99
C ILE A 108 11.97 -12.94 2.77
N ALA A 109 12.09 -14.01 3.57
CA ALA A 109 10.97 -14.50 4.38
C ALA A 109 10.52 -13.47 5.43
N VAL A 110 11.46 -12.79 6.12
CA VAL A 110 11.12 -11.72 7.06
C VAL A 110 10.39 -10.57 6.36
N ARG A 111 10.88 -10.11 5.20
CA ARG A 111 10.26 -9.06 4.42
C ARG A 111 8.87 -9.45 3.91
N SER A 112 8.76 -10.59 3.22
CA SER A 112 7.53 -11.00 2.53
C SER A 112 6.47 -11.52 3.49
N GLN A 113 6.81 -12.50 4.34
CA GLN A 113 5.85 -13.14 5.24
C GLN A 113 5.65 -12.37 6.53
N GLY A 114 6.73 -11.73 7.03
CA GLY A 114 6.67 -10.98 8.28
C GLY A 114 6.07 -9.59 8.13
N ILE A 115 6.48 -8.84 7.13
CA ILE A 115 6.13 -7.41 7.00
C ILE A 115 5.07 -7.19 5.92
N TYR A 116 5.36 -7.56 4.67
CA TYR A 116 4.46 -7.30 3.54
C TYR A 116 3.08 -7.93 3.76
N LEU A 117 3.03 -9.20 4.16
CA LEU A 117 1.77 -9.87 4.47
C LEU A 117 1.04 -9.23 5.66
N SER A 118 1.76 -8.69 6.65
CA SER A 118 1.15 -7.96 7.78
C SER A 118 0.50 -6.66 7.34
N ILE A 119 1.14 -5.92 6.42
CA ILE A 119 0.56 -4.72 5.79
C ILE A 119 -0.69 -5.08 5.00
N SER A 120 -0.64 -6.13 4.16
CA SER A 120 -1.79 -6.61 3.39
C SER A 120 -2.95 -7.03 4.29
N ARG A 121 -2.65 -7.74 5.40
CA ARG A 121 -3.66 -8.10 6.41
C ARG A 121 -4.26 -6.89 7.11
N LYS A 122 -3.45 -5.85 7.39
CA LYS A 122 -3.96 -4.60 7.97
C LYS A 122 -4.96 -3.94 7.03
N TYR A 123 -4.66 -3.83 5.73
CA TYR A 123 -5.61 -3.31 4.73
C TYR A 123 -6.90 -4.15 4.65
N ALA A 124 -6.78 -5.47 4.65
CA ALA A 124 -7.93 -6.36 4.53
C ALA A 124 -8.83 -6.38 5.78
N LYS A 125 -8.26 -6.08 6.96
CA LYS A 125 -8.97 -6.18 8.25
C LYS A 125 -9.31 -4.83 8.88
N THR A 126 -8.82 -3.73 8.32
CA THR A 126 -9.07 -2.39 8.90
C THR A 126 -10.53 -1.99 8.78
N SER A 127 -10.99 -1.16 9.69
CA SER A 127 -12.32 -0.56 9.66
C SER A 127 -12.53 0.29 8.41
N TYR A 128 -13.73 0.24 7.83
CA TYR A 128 -14.05 0.96 6.59
C TYR A 128 -13.74 2.46 6.62
N PRO A 129 -13.97 3.21 7.74
CA PRO A 129 -13.58 4.62 7.82
C PRO A 129 -12.09 4.89 7.59
N ASN A 130 -11.19 3.95 7.96
CA ASN A 130 -9.76 4.07 7.67
C ASN A 130 -9.48 4.06 6.17
N LEU A 131 -10.21 3.25 5.39
CA LEU A 131 -10.08 3.22 3.92
C LEU A 131 -10.58 4.50 3.22
N LEU A 132 -11.39 5.31 3.90
CA LEU A 132 -11.80 6.65 3.44
C LEU A 132 -10.81 7.74 3.88
N ASN A 133 -9.89 7.43 4.80
CA ASN A 133 -8.92 8.39 5.33
C ASN A 133 -7.69 8.49 4.42
N THR A 134 -7.50 9.67 3.81
CA THR A 134 -6.37 9.94 2.91
C THR A 134 -5.01 9.80 3.59
N ASP A 135 -4.92 10.08 4.89
CA ASP A 135 -3.67 10.01 5.65
C ASP A 135 -3.29 8.55 5.92
N PHE A 136 -4.28 7.69 6.24
CA PHE A 136 -4.10 6.23 6.34
C PHE A 136 -3.62 5.62 5.03
N LEU A 137 -4.29 5.95 3.92
CA LEU A 137 -3.91 5.44 2.59
C LEU A 137 -2.52 5.91 2.17
N ALA A 138 -2.17 7.17 2.44
CA ALA A 138 -0.85 7.72 2.14
C ALA A 138 0.25 7.06 2.99
N LEU A 139 -0.02 6.82 4.27
CA LEU A 139 0.90 6.13 5.17
C LEU A 139 1.10 4.66 4.74
N GLY A 140 0.02 3.96 4.40
CA GLY A 140 0.07 2.59 3.92
C GLY A 140 0.83 2.44 2.61
N LYS A 141 0.66 3.37 1.65
CA LYS A 141 1.46 3.39 0.41
C LYS A 141 2.96 3.52 0.72
N LYS A 142 3.35 4.38 1.68
CA LYS A 142 4.75 4.51 2.10
C LYS A 142 5.27 3.26 2.81
N ALA A 143 4.44 2.65 3.67
CA ALA A 143 4.78 1.40 4.36
C ALA A 143 4.99 0.26 3.38
N SER A 144 4.14 0.12 2.36
CA SER A 144 4.31 -0.87 1.29
C SER A 144 5.60 -0.63 0.51
N ALA A 145 5.89 0.61 0.09
CA ALA A 145 7.11 0.94 -0.63
C ALA A 145 8.39 0.57 0.14
N ALA A 146 8.37 0.66 1.48
CA ALA A 146 9.51 0.27 2.33
C ALA A 146 9.77 -1.26 2.40
N CYS A 147 8.95 -2.08 1.71
CA CYS A 147 9.10 -3.54 1.64
C CYS A 147 8.86 -4.14 0.24
N ASP A 148 8.73 -3.34 -0.81
CA ASP A 148 8.41 -3.82 -2.16
C ASP A 148 9.60 -4.55 -2.83
N ALA A 149 10.84 -4.20 -2.51
CA ALA A 149 12.04 -4.78 -3.11
C ALA A 149 13.11 -5.17 -2.08
N ASN A 150 14.09 -5.95 -2.53
CA ASN A 150 15.21 -6.42 -1.70
C ASN A 150 16.13 -5.27 -1.24
N SER A 151 16.16 -4.17 -1.99
CA SER A 151 16.91 -2.95 -1.67
C SER A 151 16.23 -2.08 -0.60
N GLU A 152 14.96 -2.36 -0.30
CA GLU A 152 14.19 -1.54 0.62
C GLU A 152 14.50 -1.84 2.10
N ALA A 153 14.15 -0.90 2.98
CA ALA A 153 14.56 -0.88 4.38
C ALA A 153 14.27 -2.18 5.14
N SER A 154 13.16 -2.84 4.86
CA SER A 154 12.75 -4.07 5.55
C SER A 154 13.66 -5.28 5.32
N GLU A 155 14.38 -5.32 4.19
CA GLU A 155 15.39 -6.35 3.90
C GLU A 155 16.81 -5.81 4.01
N ALA A 156 17.08 -4.62 3.46
CA ALA A 156 18.40 -4.01 3.42
C ALA A 156 18.99 -3.74 4.82
N ILE A 157 18.18 -3.60 5.85
CA ILE A 157 18.65 -3.41 7.23
C ILE A 157 19.54 -4.57 7.70
N TRP A 158 19.30 -5.79 7.22
CA TRP A 158 20.10 -6.96 7.62
C TRP A 158 21.51 -6.92 7.01
N THR A 159 21.64 -6.48 5.76
CA THR A 159 22.95 -6.29 5.11
C THR A 159 23.68 -5.13 5.76
N THR A 160 23.00 -4.00 6.03
CA THR A 160 23.58 -2.85 6.74
C THR A 160 24.06 -3.22 8.14
N LEU A 161 23.30 -4.03 8.87
CA LEU A 161 23.67 -4.52 10.19
C LEU A 161 24.91 -5.46 10.10
N THR A 162 24.95 -6.35 9.12
CA THR A 162 26.09 -7.22 8.85
C THR A 162 27.36 -6.41 8.55
N ASP A 163 27.23 -5.43 7.66
CA ASP A 163 28.35 -4.55 7.30
C ASP A 163 28.83 -3.72 8.50
N LEU A 164 27.91 -3.18 9.29
CA LEU A 164 28.25 -2.44 10.51
C LEU A 164 29.02 -3.32 11.50
N MET A 165 28.57 -4.56 11.73
CA MET A 165 29.30 -5.51 12.59
C MET A 165 30.67 -5.85 12.00
N THR A 166 30.78 -6.07 10.69
CA THR A 166 32.04 -6.29 10.00
C THR A 166 33.00 -5.14 10.23
N SER A 167 32.53 -3.91 10.02
CA SER A 167 33.35 -2.70 10.17
C SER A 167 33.75 -2.45 11.63
N CYS A 168 32.89 -2.77 12.60
CA CYS A 168 33.25 -2.72 14.02
C CYS A 168 34.33 -3.73 14.39
N ILE A 169 34.23 -4.98 13.89
CA ILE A 169 35.26 -6.01 14.12
C ILE A 169 36.58 -5.58 13.46
N GLY A 170 36.53 -5.15 12.19
CA GLY A 170 37.70 -4.63 11.49
C GLY A 170 38.36 -3.46 12.23
N PHE A 171 37.56 -2.49 12.67
CA PHE A 171 38.05 -1.36 13.49
C PHE A 171 38.81 -1.82 14.74
N VAL A 172 38.25 -2.75 15.50
CA VAL A 172 38.90 -3.27 16.72
C VAL A 172 40.23 -3.97 16.38
N VAL A 173 40.28 -4.82 15.35
CA VAL A 173 41.50 -5.52 14.94
C VAL A 173 42.57 -4.54 14.48
N TYR A 174 42.24 -3.58 13.60
CA TYR A 174 43.18 -2.60 13.10
C TYR A 174 43.63 -1.60 14.21
N LEU A 175 42.75 -1.25 15.13
CA LEU A 175 43.10 -0.46 16.32
C LEU A 175 44.15 -1.20 17.16
N ALA A 176 43.94 -2.48 17.44
CA ALA A 176 44.90 -3.29 18.20
C ALA A 176 46.27 -3.37 17.52
N LEU A 177 46.31 -3.45 16.17
CA LEU A 177 47.56 -3.42 15.42
C LEU A 177 48.27 -2.05 15.55
N LEU A 178 47.53 -0.95 15.41
CA LEU A 178 48.09 0.40 15.46
C LEU A 178 48.52 0.83 16.88
N THR A 179 47.83 0.36 17.92
CA THR A 179 48.20 0.65 19.32
C THR A 179 49.57 0.07 19.68
N ASN A 180 49.98 -1.06 19.09
CA ASN A 180 51.32 -1.63 19.24
C ASN A 180 52.42 -0.72 18.65
N LEU A 181 52.12 0.14 17.67
CA LEU A 181 53.03 1.11 17.12
C LEU A 181 53.03 2.43 17.92
N ASN A 182 51.85 3.09 17.96
CA ASN A 182 51.63 4.33 18.68
C ASN A 182 50.16 4.68 18.82
N LEU A 183 49.66 4.79 20.05
CA LEU A 183 48.25 5.13 20.30
C LEU A 183 47.85 6.50 19.77
N TRP A 184 48.75 7.49 19.84
CA TRP A 184 48.50 8.86 19.37
C TRP A 184 48.24 8.91 17.84
N LEU A 185 48.90 8.06 17.07
CA LEU A 185 48.70 7.96 15.63
C LEU A 185 47.28 7.44 15.32
N ALA A 186 46.83 6.40 16.02
CA ALA A 186 45.48 5.87 15.86
C ALA A 186 44.42 6.94 16.25
N ALA A 187 44.63 7.66 17.35
CA ALA A 187 43.73 8.74 17.78
C ALA A 187 43.69 9.90 16.77
N LEU A 188 44.84 10.30 16.20
CA LEU A 188 44.91 11.34 15.16
C LEU A 188 44.13 10.94 13.89
N VAL A 189 44.32 9.71 13.43
CA VAL A 189 43.62 9.22 12.22
C VAL A 189 42.12 9.10 12.48
N ALA A 190 41.69 8.61 13.62
CA ALA A 190 40.29 8.53 13.96
C ALA A 190 39.63 9.92 14.03
N ALA A 191 40.27 10.86 14.72
CA ALA A 191 39.75 12.24 14.88
C ALA A 191 39.65 12.97 13.50
N THR A 192 40.72 12.92 12.72
CA THR A 192 40.72 13.57 11.37
C THR A 192 39.74 12.94 10.43
N THR A 193 39.55 11.62 10.49
CA THR A 193 38.55 10.89 9.70
C THR A 193 37.14 11.29 10.11
N ALA A 194 36.86 11.39 11.40
CA ALA A 194 35.56 11.83 11.91
C ALA A 194 35.24 13.28 11.45
N VAL A 195 36.23 14.19 11.54
CA VAL A 195 36.07 15.59 11.07
C VAL A 195 35.75 15.63 9.57
N SER A 196 36.48 14.87 8.73
CA SER A 196 36.24 14.76 7.29
C SER A 196 34.82 14.24 7.00
N TYR A 197 34.41 13.19 7.69
CA TYR A 197 33.08 12.61 7.56
C TYR A 197 31.97 13.63 7.89
N PHE A 198 32.04 14.31 9.02
CA PHE A 198 31.01 15.26 9.42
C PHE A 198 30.97 16.50 8.50
N ALA A 199 32.10 16.96 8.00
CA ALA A 199 32.17 18.03 7.02
C ALA A 199 31.47 17.65 5.70
N SER A 200 31.77 16.47 5.14
CA SER A 200 31.14 15.94 3.94
C SER A 200 29.65 15.65 4.12
N LYS A 201 29.28 15.07 5.28
CA LYS A 201 27.88 14.74 5.62
C LYS A 201 26.99 15.98 5.60
N ARG A 202 27.45 17.09 6.19
CA ARG A 202 26.67 18.35 6.25
C ARG A 202 26.35 18.89 4.86
N ILE A 203 27.22 18.69 3.88
CA ILE A 203 26.99 19.08 2.48
C ILE A 203 26.03 18.08 1.80
N ASN A 204 26.21 16.79 2.04
CA ASN A 204 25.39 15.73 1.46
C ASN A 204 23.94 15.71 2.01
N GLU A 205 23.68 16.29 3.19
CA GLU A 205 22.33 16.45 3.75
C GLU A 205 21.44 17.38 2.91
N TRP A 206 21.99 18.13 1.97
CA TRP A 206 21.22 19.03 1.10
C TRP A 206 20.11 18.29 0.35
N GLY A 207 20.40 17.11 -0.20
CA GLY A 207 19.40 16.29 -0.90
C GLY A 207 18.25 15.83 0.01
N TYR A 208 18.57 15.50 1.27
CA TYR A 208 17.56 15.15 2.26
C TYR A 208 16.66 16.32 2.63
N LEU A 209 17.23 17.52 2.81
CA LEU A 209 16.50 18.73 3.14
C LEU A 209 15.54 19.17 2.00
N HIS A 210 15.86 18.83 0.73
CA HIS A 210 15.04 19.17 -0.44
C HIS A 210 14.25 17.95 -0.99
N ARG A 211 14.14 16.87 -0.22
CA ARG A 211 13.44 15.65 -0.63
C ARG A 211 11.96 15.89 -0.96
N SER A 212 11.32 16.86 -0.31
CA SER A 212 9.92 17.23 -0.62
C SER A 212 9.76 17.80 -2.02
N GLU A 213 10.71 18.60 -2.48
CA GLU A 213 10.74 19.15 -3.83
C GLU A 213 10.97 18.04 -4.88
N GLU A 214 11.91 17.12 -4.61
CA GLU A 214 12.16 15.95 -5.44
C GLU A 214 10.91 15.07 -5.57
N LEU A 215 10.24 14.77 -4.44
CA LEU A 215 9.03 13.96 -4.41
C LEU A 215 7.86 14.59 -5.17
N GLU A 216 7.73 15.92 -5.17
CA GLU A 216 6.69 16.59 -5.92
C GLU A 216 6.90 16.43 -7.44
N LEU A 217 8.14 16.61 -7.91
CA LEU A 217 8.49 16.41 -9.31
C LEU A 217 8.32 14.95 -9.74
N THR A 218 8.78 14.01 -8.93
CA THR A 218 8.64 12.58 -9.20
C THR A 218 7.18 12.14 -9.28
N LYS A 219 6.30 12.64 -8.39
CA LYS A 219 4.86 12.37 -8.45
C LYS A 219 4.21 12.86 -9.75
N ARG A 220 4.62 14.01 -10.28
CA ARG A 220 4.10 14.53 -11.55
C ARG A 220 4.52 13.66 -12.73
N ILE A 221 5.78 13.18 -12.73
CA ILE A 221 6.28 12.25 -13.74
C ILE A 221 5.54 10.91 -13.66
N GLU A 222 5.38 10.36 -12.45
CA GLU A 222 4.65 9.12 -12.21
C GLU A 222 3.18 9.24 -12.65
N TYR A 223 2.52 10.37 -12.37
CA TYR A 223 1.16 10.65 -12.82
C TYR A 223 1.05 10.63 -14.35
N ALA A 224 1.94 11.34 -15.05
CA ALA A 224 1.94 11.36 -16.51
C ALA A 224 2.14 9.95 -17.10
N ASN A 225 3.10 9.17 -16.57
CA ASN A 225 3.34 7.79 -16.98
C ASN A 225 2.14 6.88 -16.71
N LYS A 226 1.57 6.93 -15.50
CA LYS A 226 0.42 6.11 -15.11
C LYS A 226 -0.79 6.41 -15.99
N THR A 227 -1.06 7.69 -16.26
CA THR A 227 -2.16 8.11 -17.14
C THR A 227 -1.94 7.61 -18.56
N ALA A 228 -0.72 7.75 -19.11
CA ALA A 228 -0.39 7.31 -20.47
C ALA A 228 -0.50 5.79 -20.66
N THR A 229 -0.23 4.98 -19.63
CA THR A 229 -0.24 3.52 -19.67
C THR A 229 -1.55 2.90 -19.20
N SER A 230 -2.47 3.69 -18.60
CA SER A 230 -3.75 3.19 -18.10
C SER A 230 -4.73 2.91 -19.24
N ARG A 231 -5.34 1.71 -19.20
CA ARG A 231 -6.43 1.34 -20.10
C ARG A 231 -7.66 2.26 -19.96
N GLU A 232 -7.88 2.77 -18.76
CA GLU A 232 -9.00 3.66 -18.42
C GLU A 232 -8.97 4.93 -19.26
N PHE A 233 -7.79 5.58 -19.35
CA PHE A 233 -7.58 6.82 -20.10
C PHE A 233 -7.31 6.60 -21.60
N ALA A 234 -7.18 5.35 -22.06
CA ALA A 234 -6.76 5.05 -23.43
C ALA A 234 -7.71 5.64 -24.50
N LYS A 235 -9.02 5.69 -24.22
CA LYS A 235 -10.03 6.30 -25.11
C LYS A 235 -9.91 7.82 -25.11
N ASP A 236 -9.82 8.42 -23.93
CA ASP A 236 -9.78 9.87 -23.76
C ASP A 236 -8.52 10.47 -24.38
N ILE A 237 -7.37 9.81 -24.20
CA ILE A 237 -6.11 10.22 -24.81
C ILE A 237 -6.25 10.30 -26.35
N ARG A 238 -6.97 9.36 -26.98
CA ARG A 238 -7.18 9.32 -28.44
C ARG A 238 -8.23 10.30 -28.91
N MET A 239 -9.38 10.33 -28.23
CA MET A 239 -10.51 11.16 -28.62
C MET A 239 -10.26 12.65 -28.41
N PHE A 240 -9.61 13.01 -27.30
CA PHE A 240 -9.33 14.43 -26.96
C PHE A 240 -7.91 14.88 -27.33
N GLY A 241 -7.12 14.02 -28.00
CA GLY A 241 -5.76 14.38 -28.43
C GLY A 241 -4.80 14.70 -27.28
N LEU A 242 -4.97 14.06 -26.10
CA LEU A 242 -4.22 14.36 -24.88
C LEU A 242 -2.74 13.96 -24.94
N ARG A 243 -2.28 13.33 -26.03
CA ARG A 243 -0.90 12.88 -26.21
C ARG A 243 0.08 14.04 -26.05
N GLY A 244 -0.12 15.14 -26.78
CA GLY A 244 0.76 16.31 -26.71
C GLY A 244 0.82 16.91 -25.33
N TRP A 245 -0.33 17.03 -24.64
CA TRP A 245 -0.38 17.52 -23.27
C TRP A 245 0.40 16.62 -22.28
N LEU A 246 0.30 15.30 -22.41
CA LEU A 246 1.06 14.36 -21.57
C LEU A 246 2.56 14.43 -21.84
N GLU A 247 2.98 14.54 -23.12
CA GLU A 247 4.37 14.72 -23.54
C GLU A 247 4.95 16.03 -23.01
N ASP A 248 4.20 17.12 -23.06
CA ASP A 248 4.59 18.43 -22.53
C ASP A 248 4.70 18.42 -21.00
N LEU A 249 3.73 17.81 -20.31
CA LEU A 249 3.74 17.66 -18.85
C LEU A 249 4.97 16.84 -18.42
N TRP A 250 5.21 15.70 -19.06
CA TRP A 250 6.36 14.85 -18.77
C TRP A 250 7.68 15.55 -19.09
N GLY A 251 7.81 16.14 -20.27
CA GLY A 251 9.03 16.81 -20.72
C GLY A 251 9.39 18.05 -19.91
N SER A 252 8.40 18.89 -19.57
CA SER A 252 8.63 20.06 -18.71
C SER A 252 9.04 19.66 -17.30
N THR A 253 8.35 18.69 -16.73
CA THR A 253 8.66 18.19 -15.37
C THR A 253 10.03 17.48 -15.34
N MET A 254 10.38 16.71 -16.38
CA MET A 254 11.67 16.04 -16.49
C MET A 254 12.83 17.06 -16.59
N ARG A 255 12.64 18.18 -17.30
CA ARG A 255 13.64 19.28 -17.32
C ARG A 255 13.86 19.86 -15.94
N LEU A 256 12.79 20.10 -15.17
CA LEU A 256 12.89 20.60 -13.78
C LEU A 256 13.59 19.59 -12.88
N TYR A 257 13.23 18.31 -13.00
CA TYR A 257 13.85 17.23 -12.25
C TYR A 257 15.34 17.08 -12.58
N SER A 258 15.72 17.14 -13.86
CA SER A 258 17.12 17.11 -14.30
C SER A 258 17.91 18.30 -13.75
N ALA A 259 17.32 19.50 -13.74
CA ALA A 259 17.94 20.70 -13.16
C ALA A 259 18.13 20.55 -11.63
N PHE A 260 17.14 19.98 -10.94
CA PHE A 260 17.25 19.66 -9.51
C PHE A 260 18.38 18.66 -9.24
N CYS A 261 18.44 17.56 -10.00
CA CYS A 261 19.50 16.56 -9.90
C CYS A 261 20.88 17.18 -10.17
N ALA A 262 21.03 18.00 -11.23
CA ALA A 262 22.29 18.68 -11.54
C ALA A 262 22.74 19.60 -10.41
N LYS A 263 21.80 20.32 -9.76
CA LYS A 263 22.09 21.17 -8.60
C LYS A 263 22.55 20.35 -7.40
N ARG A 264 21.91 19.19 -7.15
CA ARG A 264 22.28 18.25 -6.09
C ARG A 264 23.68 17.68 -6.33
N GLU A 265 23.92 17.14 -7.52
CA GLU A 265 25.21 16.53 -7.87
C GLU A 265 26.36 17.52 -7.82
N ARG A 266 26.14 18.77 -8.25
CA ARG A 266 27.16 19.83 -8.12
C ARG A 266 27.57 20.08 -6.66
N LYS A 267 26.64 20.00 -5.72
CA LYS A 267 26.96 20.10 -4.28
C LYS A 267 27.73 18.88 -3.77
N TYR A 268 27.36 17.69 -4.23
CA TYR A 268 28.05 16.46 -3.86
C TYR A 268 29.49 16.39 -4.41
N ILE A 269 29.74 16.93 -5.61
CA ILE A 269 31.10 17.07 -6.14
C ILE A 269 31.97 17.90 -5.20
N TRP A 270 31.48 19.02 -4.66
CA TRP A 270 32.22 19.81 -3.68
C TRP A 270 32.47 19.08 -2.39
N ALA A 271 31.51 18.28 -1.88
CA ALA A 271 31.71 17.42 -0.72
C ALA A 271 32.84 16.40 -0.96
N ASN A 272 32.85 15.76 -2.14
CA ASN A 272 33.87 14.80 -2.51
C ASN A 272 35.25 15.44 -2.66
N ILE A 273 35.35 16.65 -3.22
CA ILE A 273 36.64 17.39 -3.33
C ILE A 273 37.19 17.70 -1.93
N ILE A 274 36.34 18.16 -1.01
CA ILE A 274 36.74 18.42 0.38
C ILE A 274 37.26 17.15 1.04
N ASP A 275 36.53 16.03 0.86
CA ASP A 275 36.91 14.73 1.42
C ASP A 275 38.26 14.23 0.87
N ILE A 276 38.48 14.36 -0.44
CA ILE A 276 39.76 14.01 -1.08
C ILE A 276 40.92 14.83 -0.49
N VAL A 277 40.76 16.16 -0.36
CA VAL A 277 41.80 17.04 0.20
C VAL A 277 42.09 16.68 1.66
N LEU A 278 41.05 16.49 2.50
CA LEU A 278 41.22 16.13 3.91
C LEU A 278 41.85 14.73 4.05
N THR A 279 41.47 13.79 3.20
CA THR A 279 42.05 12.45 3.15
C THR A 279 43.53 12.48 2.74
N PHE A 280 43.89 13.28 1.75
CA PHE A 280 45.28 13.47 1.35
C PHE A 280 46.13 14.07 2.48
N LEU A 281 45.67 15.13 3.13
CA LEU A 281 46.34 15.73 4.29
C LEU A 281 46.52 14.75 5.44
N ARG A 282 45.45 14.05 5.82
CA ARG A 282 45.46 13.03 6.87
C ARG A 282 46.50 11.94 6.58
N ASN A 283 46.42 11.33 5.38
CA ASN A 283 47.32 10.26 5.00
C ASN A 283 48.77 10.76 4.90
N GLY A 284 49.00 11.97 4.38
CA GLY A 284 50.31 12.59 4.32
C GLY A 284 50.95 12.75 5.71
N ILE A 285 50.20 13.29 6.66
CA ILE A 285 50.68 13.43 8.07
C ILE A 285 50.96 12.06 8.67
N ALA A 286 50.04 11.09 8.52
CA ALA A 286 50.16 9.77 9.10
C ALA A 286 51.34 8.99 8.50
N TYR A 287 51.57 9.08 7.18
CA TYR A 287 52.71 8.44 6.53
C TYR A 287 54.04 9.11 6.85
N ALA A 288 54.08 10.45 6.89
CA ALA A 288 55.28 11.16 7.33
C ALA A 288 55.71 10.75 8.76
N PHE A 289 54.72 10.60 9.66
CA PHE A 289 54.96 10.13 11.03
C PHE A 289 55.45 8.66 11.05
N LEU A 290 54.83 7.77 10.26
CA LEU A 290 55.24 6.38 10.14
C LEU A 290 56.65 6.23 9.57
N ILE A 291 57.00 6.99 8.51
CA ILE A 291 58.35 7.04 7.94
C ILE A 291 59.38 7.51 9.00
N GLY A 292 59.03 8.58 9.74
CA GLY A 292 59.88 9.08 10.84
C GLY A 292 60.16 8.04 11.92
N ILE A 293 59.16 7.28 12.36
CA ILE A 293 59.34 6.16 13.31
C ILE A 293 60.18 5.06 12.69
N THR A 294 59.94 4.69 11.44
CA THR A 294 60.66 3.63 10.72
C THR A 294 62.16 3.94 10.64
N VAL A 295 62.50 5.18 10.23
CA VAL A 295 63.91 5.61 10.14
C VAL A 295 64.57 5.67 11.54
N LYS A 296 63.84 6.17 12.56
CA LYS A 296 64.38 6.32 13.93
C LYS A 296 64.55 4.99 14.63
N ASN A 297 63.64 4.05 14.46
CA ASN A 297 63.59 2.79 15.21
C ASN A 297 64.13 1.58 14.38
N GLY A 298 64.49 1.77 13.11
CA GLY A 298 65.01 0.70 12.25
C GLY A 298 64.00 -0.41 11.98
N LEU A 299 62.72 -0.07 11.76
CA LEU A 299 61.67 -1.07 11.50
C LEU A 299 61.97 -1.86 10.21
N PRO A 300 61.76 -3.21 10.20
CA PRO A 300 61.82 -4.03 8.96
C PRO A 300 60.79 -3.54 7.93
N ALA A 301 61.09 -3.69 6.64
CA ALA A 301 60.20 -3.28 5.56
C ALA A 301 58.87 -4.03 5.59
N SER A 302 58.85 -5.28 6.04
CA SER A 302 57.66 -6.10 6.24
C SER A 302 56.74 -5.48 7.32
N GLN A 303 57.28 -4.99 8.43
CA GLN A 303 56.48 -4.30 9.45
C GLN A 303 56.02 -2.92 9.01
N PHE A 304 56.88 -2.17 8.29
CA PHE A 304 56.50 -0.91 7.69
C PHE A 304 55.29 -1.09 6.77
N LEU A 305 55.30 -2.09 5.88
CA LEU A 305 54.23 -2.39 4.96
C LEU A 305 52.91 -2.77 5.70
N LEU A 306 53.04 -3.55 6.79
CA LEU A 306 51.88 -3.89 7.65
C LEU A 306 51.21 -2.64 8.23
N TYR A 307 52.01 -1.76 8.85
CA TYR A 307 51.48 -0.55 9.48
C TYR A 307 50.96 0.47 8.46
N PHE A 308 51.60 0.56 7.27
CA PHE A 308 51.18 1.41 6.19
C PHE A 308 49.79 1.00 5.67
N ALA A 309 49.59 -0.33 5.41
CA ALA A 309 48.31 -0.86 4.99
C ALA A 309 47.23 -0.79 6.12
N ALA A 310 47.64 -1.07 7.37
CA ALA A 310 46.75 -0.99 8.52
C ALA A 310 46.24 0.45 8.75
N LEU A 311 47.05 1.47 8.53
CA LEU A 311 46.69 2.86 8.73
C LEU A 311 45.64 3.34 7.72
N SER A 312 45.81 2.96 6.46
CA SER A 312 44.81 3.22 5.42
C SER A 312 43.49 2.48 5.69
N GLY A 313 43.56 1.20 6.01
CA GLY A 313 42.38 0.37 6.31
C GLY A 313 41.63 0.82 7.56
N PHE A 314 42.35 1.26 8.60
CA PHE A 314 41.73 1.80 9.83
C PHE A 314 40.85 3.02 9.54
N ALA A 315 41.36 3.97 8.75
CA ALA A 315 40.56 5.12 8.33
C ALA A 315 39.28 4.72 7.59
N GLN A 316 39.38 3.72 6.71
CA GLN A 316 38.23 3.20 5.97
C GLN A 316 37.19 2.59 6.90
N TRP A 317 37.59 1.79 7.90
CA TRP A 317 36.65 1.22 8.87
C TRP A 317 35.90 2.29 9.67
N VAL A 318 36.56 3.40 10.02
CA VAL A 318 35.89 4.54 10.70
C VAL A 318 34.82 5.15 9.78
N VAL A 319 35.14 5.41 8.51
CA VAL A 319 34.18 5.97 7.53
C VAL A 319 33.00 5.02 7.35
N GLU A 320 33.27 3.72 7.17
CA GLU A 320 32.22 2.72 6.97
C GLU A 320 31.28 2.61 8.16
N ILE A 321 31.79 2.61 9.40
CA ILE A 321 30.95 2.61 10.62
C ILE A 321 30.00 3.80 10.61
N LEU A 322 30.52 5.02 10.35
CA LEU A 322 29.73 6.24 10.34
C LEU A 322 28.68 6.24 9.21
N ASP A 323 29.07 5.75 8.03
CA ASP A 323 28.16 5.64 6.88
C ASP A 323 27.06 4.61 7.13
N LYS A 324 27.41 3.40 7.60
CA LYS A 324 26.42 2.36 7.92
C LYS A 324 25.47 2.77 9.04
N LEU A 325 25.93 3.53 10.03
CA LEU A 325 25.04 4.13 11.05
C LEU A 325 24.08 5.15 10.41
N SER A 326 24.56 5.96 9.47
CA SER A 326 23.71 6.92 8.75
C SER A 326 22.66 6.22 7.88
N VAL A 327 23.04 5.16 7.14
CA VAL A 327 22.13 4.34 6.34
C VAL A 327 21.10 3.64 7.23
N MET A 328 21.54 3.04 8.34
CA MET A 328 20.67 2.38 9.30
C MET A 328 19.66 3.34 9.94
N HIS A 329 20.07 4.61 10.17
CA HIS A 329 19.14 5.64 10.63
C HIS A 329 18.04 5.93 9.58
N LYS A 330 18.38 6.06 8.28
CA LYS A 330 17.40 6.24 7.20
C LYS A 330 16.44 5.04 7.09
N GLN A 331 16.97 3.83 7.10
CA GLN A 331 16.17 2.60 7.09
C GLN A 331 15.25 2.52 8.32
N SER A 332 15.71 2.98 9.46
CA SER A 332 14.88 3.06 10.67
C SER A 332 13.68 4.00 10.53
N LEU A 333 13.79 5.10 9.76
CA LEU A 333 12.65 5.98 9.47
C LEU A 333 11.58 5.27 8.62
N ASP A 334 12.01 4.50 7.63
CA ASP A 334 11.10 3.72 6.78
C ASP A 334 10.42 2.60 7.60
N ILE A 335 11.16 1.93 8.49
CA ILE A 335 10.61 0.93 9.42
C ILE A 335 9.64 1.59 10.43
N SER A 336 9.91 2.83 10.88
CA SER A 336 8.98 3.59 11.70
C SER A 336 7.65 3.79 10.98
N THR A 337 7.70 4.12 9.69
CA THR A 337 6.51 4.28 8.84
C THR A 337 5.70 2.97 8.72
N ILE A 338 6.37 1.82 8.56
CA ILE A 338 5.72 0.50 8.58
C ILE A 338 4.99 0.27 9.91
N ARG A 339 5.67 0.53 11.04
CA ARG A 339 5.10 0.32 12.36
C ARG A 339 3.94 1.26 12.65
N GLU A 340 4.07 2.54 12.30
CA GLU A 340 3.02 3.54 12.44
C GLU A 340 1.76 3.14 11.66
N PHE A 341 1.93 2.55 10.48
CA PHE A 341 0.80 2.02 9.71
C PHE A 341 0.18 0.79 10.37
N LEU A 342 1.00 -0.16 10.84
CA LEU A 342 0.50 -1.37 11.50
C LEU A 342 -0.21 -1.06 12.83
N ASP A 343 0.27 -0.04 13.55
CA ASP A 343 -0.26 0.44 14.83
C ASP A 343 -1.33 1.55 14.65
N TRP A 344 -1.82 1.77 13.42
CA TRP A 344 -2.91 2.74 13.18
C TRP A 344 -4.18 2.30 13.90
N ASP A 345 -4.82 3.24 14.57
CA ASP A 345 -5.98 2.99 15.40
C ASP A 345 -7.19 2.48 14.59
N GLU A 346 -7.90 1.50 15.14
CA GLU A 346 -9.14 1.00 14.59
C GLU A 346 -10.32 1.68 15.28
N PRO A 347 -11.18 2.43 14.54
CA PRO A 347 -12.36 3.03 15.13
C PRO A 347 -13.41 2.00 15.57
N PHE A 348 -13.40 0.79 14.99
CA PHE A 348 -14.34 -0.27 15.35
C PHE A 348 -13.62 -1.41 16.06
N ASP A 349 -14.27 -1.99 17.05
CA ASP A 349 -13.84 -3.27 17.63
C ASP A 349 -14.32 -4.41 16.73
N LEU A 350 -13.42 -4.87 15.84
CA LEU A 350 -13.70 -5.96 14.91
C LEU A 350 -13.55 -7.35 15.53
N ASN A 351 -12.92 -7.45 16.72
CA ASN A 351 -12.61 -8.73 17.36
C ASN A 351 -13.40 -8.97 18.65
N GLY A 352 -13.87 -7.91 19.30
CA GLY A 352 -14.67 -7.94 20.51
C GLY A 352 -16.16 -7.70 20.22
N GLY A 353 -16.92 -7.36 21.27
CA GLY A 353 -18.35 -7.14 21.21
C GLY A 353 -19.19 -8.41 21.38
N GLU A 354 -20.49 -8.23 21.57
CA GLU A 354 -21.46 -9.32 21.74
C GLU A 354 -21.62 -10.09 20.42
N ARG A 355 -21.67 -11.41 20.51
CA ARG A 355 -21.81 -12.30 19.33
C ARG A 355 -23.25 -12.32 18.85
N ILE A 356 -23.44 -12.26 17.53
CA ILE A 356 -24.74 -12.43 16.88
C ILE A 356 -24.75 -13.78 16.17
N ALA A 357 -25.73 -14.64 16.52
CA ALA A 357 -25.95 -15.88 15.78
C ALA A 357 -26.52 -15.55 14.39
N PHE A 358 -25.92 -16.16 13.36
CA PHE A 358 -26.43 -16.07 11.99
C PHE A 358 -27.64 -16.99 11.80
N GLU A 359 -28.80 -16.40 11.61
CA GLU A 359 -30.09 -17.10 11.37
C GLU A 359 -30.71 -16.54 10.08
N PRO A 360 -30.65 -17.27 8.94
CA PRO A 360 -31.07 -16.73 7.63
C PRO A 360 -32.54 -16.31 7.54
N ASN A 361 -33.42 -16.94 8.36
CA ASN A 361 -34.86 -16.69 8.33
C ASN A 361 -35.34 -15.77 9.47
N LYS A 362 -34.42 -15.29 10.31
CA LYS A 362 -34.77 -14.37 11.39
C LYS A 362 -34.98 -12.99 10.83
N GLN A 363 -36.08 -12.38 11.21
CA GLN A 363 -36.37 -11.00 10.85
C GLN A 363 -35.81 -10.05 11.90
N TYR A 364 -35.28 -8.94 11.45
CA TYR A 364 -34.64 -7.94 12.31
C TYR A 364 -35.31 -6.58 12.15
N GLU A 365 -35.55 -5.88 13.27
CA GLU A 365 -35.87 -4.46 13.28
C GLU A 365 -34.57 -3.66 13.26
N ILE A 366 -34.55 -2.62 12.42
CA ILE A 366 -33.46 -1.64 12.40
C ILE A 366 -34.06 -0.26 12.71
N ARG A 367 -33.55 0.41 13.75
CA ARG A 367 -34.01 1.72 14.16
C ARG A 367 -32.86 2.72 14.20
N LEU A 368 -33.04 3.82 13.53
CA LEU A 368 -32.18 5.00 13.62
C LEU A 368 -32.82 5.97 14.59
N ASP A 369 -32.09 6.35 15.64
CA ASP A 369 -32.58 7.24 16.72
C ASP A 369 -31.74 8.52 16.71
N ASN A 370 -32.31 9.61 16.16
CA ASN A 370 -31.70 10.93 16.02
C ASN A 370 -30.31 10.90 15.35
N VAL A 371 -30.15 10.16 14.26
CA VAL A 371 -28.87 9.92 13.60
C VAL A 371 -28.45 11.11 12.76
N SER A 372 -27.27 11.67 13.06
CA SER A 372 -26.56 12.63 12.21
C SER A 372 -25.21 12.06 11.81
N PHE A 373 -24.74 12.41 10.61
CA PHE A 373 -23.45 11.96 10.11
C PHE A 373 -22.75 13.02 9.28
N ARG A 374 -21.44 13.19 9.58
CA ARG A 374 -20.52 14.07 8.85
C ARG A 374 -19.27 13.30 8.43
N TYR A 375 -18.89 13.39 7.16
CA TYR A 375 -17.61 12.85 6.69
C TYR A 375 -16.43 13.62 7.29
N PRO A 376 -15.28 12.96 7.54
CA PRO A 376 -14.07 13.64 8.00
C PRO A 376 -13.70 14.81 7.06
N LYS A 377 -13.37 15.96 7.64
CA LYS A 377 -13.01 17.22 6.92
C LYS A 377 -14.16 17.89 6.14
N ALA A 378 -15.40 17.41 6.26
CA ALA A 378 -16.54 18.11 5.70
C ALA A 378 -17.05 19.21 6.65
N ASP A 379 -17.51 20.33 6.08
CA ASP A 379 -18.04 21.47 6.87
C ASP A 379 -19.48 21.28 7.31
N LYS A 380 -20.24 20.43 6.62
CA LYS A 380 -21.68 20.21 6.85
C LYS A 380 -21.98 18.73 7.05
N ASP A 381 -23.06 18.47 7.78
CA ASP A 381 -23.62 17.13 7.91
C ASP A 381 -24.16 16.64 6.57
N THR A 382 -23.88 15.38 6.26
CA THR A 382 -24.46 14.69 5.10
C THR A 382 -25.84 14.15 5.43
N LEU A 383 -26.07 13.77 6.70
CA LEU A 383 -27.37 13.39 7.25
C LEU A 383 -27.57 14.11 8.57
N SER A 384 -28.78 14.61 8.83
CA SER A 384 -29.11 15.40 10.01
C SER A 384 -30.40 14.91 10.65
N HIS A 385 -30.32 14.48 11.93
CA HIS A 385 -31.45 14.12 12.78
C HIS A 385 -32.41 13.09 12.16
N ILE A 386 -31.86 12.03 11.52
CA ILE A 386 -32.66 10.95 10.92
C ILE A 386 -33.28 10.10 12.02
N ASN A 387 -34.61 10.02 12.01
CA ASN A 387 -35.39 9.09 12.80
C ASN A 387 -36.13 8.15 11.84
N LEU A 388 -35.84 6.86 11.92
CA LEU A 388 -36.41 5.87 11.03
C LEU A 388 -36.47 4.52 11.73
N THR A 389 -37.64 3.86 11.71
CA THR A 389 -37.76 2.47 12.15
C THR A 389 -38.13 1.60 10.94
N VAL A 390 -37.35 0.59 10.65
CA VAL A 390 -37.63 -0.43 9.64
C VAL A 390 -38.06 -1.71 10.34
N HIS A 391 -39.31 -2.09 10.09
CA HIS A 391 -39.91 -3.21 10.79
C HIS A 391 -39.40 -4.57 10.27
N PRO A 392 -39.48 -5.63 11.08
CA PRO A 392 -39.09 -6.98 10.66
C PRO A 392 -39.84 -7.42 9.39
N GLY A 393 -39.09 -7.80 8.34
CA GLY A 393 -39.66 -8.26 7.07
C GLY A 393 -40.12 -7.15 6.12
N GLU A 394 -39.97 -5.88 6.51
CA GLU A 394 -40.40 -4.72 5.70
C GLU A 394 -39.45 -4.48 4.52
N LYS A 395 -40.04 -4.09 3.36
CA LYS A 395 -39.36 -3.61 2.17
C LYS A 395 -39.40 -2.10 2.12
N LEU A 396 -38.30 -1.45 2.48
CA LEU A 396 -38.18 0.01 2.47
C LEU A 396 -37.47 0.52 1.22
N ALA A 397 -38.13 1.41 0.46
CA ALA A 397 -37.47 2.15 -0.60
C ALA A 397 -36.91 3.48 -0.10
N ILE A 398 -35.68 3.80 -0.55
CA ILE A 398 -35.00 5.08 -0.26
C ILE A 398 -34.82 5.82 -1.59
N VAL A 399 -35.52 6.94 -1.75
CA VAL A 399 -35.46 7.76 -2.95
C VAL A 399 -35.06 9.20 -2.64
N GLY A 400 -34.66 9.95 -3.66
CA GLY A 400 -34.24 11.34 -3.52
C GLY A 400 -33.22 11.74 -4.58
N LEU A 401 -32.88 13.01 -4.64
CA LEU A 401 -31.92 13.56 -5.59
C LEU A 401 -30.50 13.04 -5.37
N ASN A 402 -29.64 13.22 -6.38
CA ASN A 402 -28.22 12.91 -6.24
C ASN A 402 -27.58 13.77 -5.15
N GLY A 403 -26.77 13.16 -4.29
CA GLY A 403 -26.15 13.86 -3.16
C GLY A 403 -27.06 14.05 -1.93
N ALA A 404 -28.31 13.61 -1.93
CA ALA A 404 -29.22 13.74 -0.78
C ALA A 404 -28.82 12.91 0.45
N GLY A 405 -27.85 11.98 0.33
CA GLY A 405 -27.36 11.17 1.46
C GLY A 405 -27.82 9.70 1.46
N LYS A 406 -28.53 9.22 0.42
CA LYS A 406 -29.09 7.86 0.35
C LYS A 406 -28.05 6.75 0.58
N THR A 407 -26.96 6.75 -0.18
CA THR A 407 -25.87 5.76 -0.04
C THR A 407 -25.17 5.87 1.32
N THR A 408 -25.08 7.09 1.89
CA THR A 408 -24.54 7.30 3.23
C THR A 408 -25.45 6.68 4.30
N LEU A 409 -26.76 6.85 4.15
CA LEU A 409 -27.74 6.22 5.05
C LEU A 409 -27.60 4.69 5.06
N VAL A 410 -27.48 4.09 3.88
CA VAL A 410 -27.28 2.64 3.76
C VAL A 410 -25.93 2.18 4.34
N LYS A 411 -24.84 2.95 4.12
CA LYS A 411 -23.54 2.65 4.74
C LYS A 411 -23.61 2.67 6.28
N LEU A 412 -24.40 3.56 6.86
CA LEU A 412 -24.65 3.61 8.30
C LEU A 412 -25.48 2.41 8.76
N VAL A 413 -26.57 2.08 8.07
CA VAL A 413 -27.39 0.89 8.34
C VAL A 413 -26.57 -0.40 8.26
N CYS A 414 -25.71 -0.54 7.26
CA CYS A 414 -24.81 -1.69 7.13
C CYS A 414 -23.67 -1.71 8.16
N GLY A 415 -23.51 -0.65 8.96
CA GLY A 415 -22.43 -0.55 9.95
C GLY A 415 -21.05 -0.30 9.36
N PHE A 416 -20.92 0.15 8.10
CA PHE A 416 -19.63 0.60 7.55
C PHE A 416 -19.17 1.92 8.14
N LEU A 417 -20.11 2.72 8.62
CA LEU A 417 -19.90 3.99 9.29
C LEU A 417 -20.67 4.00 10.60
N ASP A 418 -20.14 4.69 11.61
CA ASP A 418 -20.88 5.01 12.82
C ASP A 418 -21.42 6.44 12.74
N PRO A 419 -22.60 6.71 13.30
CA PRO A 419 -23.15 8.05 13.32
C PRO A 419 -22.26 8.99 14.15
N THR A 420 -22.19 10.27 13.70
CA THR A 420 -21.52 11.33 14.48
C THR A 420 -22.31 11.66 15.74
N GLU A 421 -23.65 11.65 15.61
CA GLU A 421 -24.61 11.84 16.72
C GLU A 421 -25.75 10.85 16.59
N GLY A 422 -26.36 10.48 17.72
CA GLY A 422 -27.42 9.48 17.76
C GLY A 422 -26.90 8.05 17.78
N ARG A 423 -27.78 7.11 17.46
CA ARG A 423 -27.47 5.66 17.50
C ARG A 423 -28.31 4.87 16.50
N ILE A 424 -27.78 3.74 16.10
CA ILE A 424 -28.46 2.75 15.26
C ILE A 424 -28.67 1.51 16.11
N LEU A 425 -29.90 1.02 16.11
CA LEU A 425 -30.32 -0.09 16.95
C LEU A 425 -30.72 -1.28 16.07
N LEU A 426 -30.28 -2.48 16.46
CA LEU A 426 -30.73 -3.76 15.94
C LEU A 426 -31.59 -4.44 17.02
N ASN A 427 -32.87 -4.64 16.77
CA ASN A 427 -33.82 -5.19 17.76
C ASN A 427 -33.76 -4.45 19.13
N GLY A 428 -33.59 -3.13 19.11
CA GLY A 428 -33.50 -2.27 20.30
C GLY A 428 -32.10 -2.11 20.91
N GLU A 429 -31.09 -2.89 20.49
CA GLU A 429 -29.73 -2.80 20.99
C GLU A 429 -28.80 -2.03 20.03
N ASP A 430 -27.92 -1.18 20.56
CA ASP A 430 -26.98 -0.39 19.77
C ASP A 430 -25.99 -1.29 19.01
N ILE A 431 -25.87 -1.08 17.68
CA ILE A 431 -25.00 -1.90 16.82
C ILE A 431 -23.51 -1.85 17.21
N ARG A 432 -23.08 -0.83 17.95
CA ARG A 432 -21.71 -0.69 18.47
C ARG A 432 -21.37 -1.68 19.58
N LYS A 433 -22.39 -2.29 20.24
CA LYS A 433 -22.19 -3.35 21.24
C LYS A 433 -21.83 -4.71 20.61
N PHE A 434 -22.24 -4.95 19.37
CA PHE A 434 -22.07 -6.22 18.71
C PHE A 434 -20.69 -6.37 18.07
N ASN A 435 -20.24 -7.62 17.91
CA ASN A 435 -19.12 -7.94 17.04
C ASN A 435 -19.44 -7.47 15.63
N ARG A 436 -18.60 -6.58 15.10
CA ARG A 436 -18.87 -5.93 13.81
C ARG A 436 -18.87 -6.92 12.63
N ASN A 437 -18.05 -7.96 12.68
CA ASN A 437 -18.04 -9.00 11.65
C ASN A 437 -19.32 -9.83 11.64
N ASP A 438 -19.85 -10.15 12.83
CA ASP A 438 -21.13 -10.87 12.95
C ASP A 438 -22.28 -9.96 12.46
N TYR A 439 -22.21 -8.66 12.74
CA TYR A 439 -23.19 -7.69 12.22
C TYR A 439 -23.14 -7.62 10.68
N TYR A 440 -21.95 -7.56 10.06
CA TYR A 440 -21.81 -7.61 8.59
C TYR A 440 -22.34 -8.91 7.98
N ALA A 441 -22.26 -10.02 8.71
CA ALA A 441 -22.80 -11.29 8.23
C ALA A 441 -24.32 -11.26 8.03
N LEU A 442 -25.05 -10.39 8.74
CA LEU A 442 -26.50 -10.23 8.62
C LEU A 442 -26.96 -9.61 7.29
N PHE A 443 -26.07 -9.04 6.49
CA PHE A 443 -26.41 -8.32 5.27
C PHE A 443 -25.99 -9.10 4.02
N SER A 444 -26.89 -9.24 3.05
CA SER A 444 -26.56 -9.48 1.63
C SER A 444 -26.73 -8.17 0.88
N ALA A 445 -25.68 -7.69 0.22
CA ALA A 445 -25.71 -6.39 -0.43
C ALA A 445 -25.31 -6.46 -1.89
N VAL A 446 -26.04 -5.72 -2.73
CA VAL A 446 -25.66 -5.40 -4.11
C VAL A 446 -25.51 -3.88 -4.16
N PHE A 447 -24.26 -3.40 -4.15
CA PHE A 447 -23.96 -1.97 -4.22
C PHE A 447 -23.83 -1.50 -5.67
N GLN A 448 -23.97 -0.19 -5.89
CA GLN A 448 -23.79 0.45 -7.19
C GLN A 448 -22.39 0.21 -7.76
N GLU A 449 -21.36 0.34 -6.92
CA GLU A 449 -19.99 -0.03 -7.26
C GLU A 449 -19.73 -1.47 -6.81
N PHE A 450 -19.53 -2.36 -7.76
CA PHE A 450 -19.27 -3.76 -7.50
C PHE A 450 -17.89 -4.17 -8.03
N SER A 451 -17.25 -5.10 -7.34
CA SER A 451 -15.98 -5.68 -7.74
C SER A 451 -16.15 -7.15 -8.15
N VAL A 452 -15.68 -7.47 -9.35
CA VAL A 452 -15.50 -8.86 -9.79
C VAL A 452 -14.06 -9.24 -9.48
N LEU A 453 -13.89 -10.37 -8.81
CA LEU A 453 -12.57 -10.92 -8.52
C LEU A 453 -12.05 -11.69 -9.74
N ASP A 454 -10.75 -11.59 -9.99
CA ASP A 454 -10.09 -12.37 -11.04
C ASP A 454 -9.89 -13.83 -10.56
N VAL A 455 -11.00 -14.55 -10.38
CA VAL A 455 -11.09 -15.95 -9.95
C VAL A 455 -12.21 -16.64 -10.75
N THR A 456 -12.50 -17.89 -10.49
CA THR A 456 -13.57 -18.62 -11.21
C THR A 456 -14.97 -18.04 -10.95
N VAL A 457 -15.95 -18.36 -11.80
CA VAL A 457 -17.35 -17.97 -11.59
C VAL A 457 -17.85 -18.53 -10.25
N LYS A 458 -17.57 -19.79 -9.94
CA LYS A 458 -18.04 -20.41 -8.68
C LYS A 458 -17.46 -19.71 -7.44
N GLU A 459 -16.18 -19.37 -7.44
CA GLU A 459 -15.55 -18.64 -6.35
C GLU A 459 -16.09 -17.22 -6.22
N ASN A 460 -16.42 -16.56 -7.34
CA ASN A 460 -17.09 -15.26 -7.32
C ASN A 460 -18.49 -15.34 -6.68
N VAL A 461 -19.25 -16.40 -6.92
CA VAL A 461 -20.58 -16.59 -6.35
C VAL A 461 -20.49 -16.99 -4.88
N ALA A 462 -19.65 -17.98 -4.57
CA ALA A 462 -19.52 -18.54 -3.22
C ALA A 462 -18.73 -17.64 -2.26
N GLN A 463 -17.84 -16.78 -2.79
CA GLN A 463 -16.92 -15.92 -2.03
C GLN A 463 -15.99 -16.69 -1.08
N CYS A 464 -15.67 -17.92 -1.42
CA CYS A 464 -14.70 -18.78 -0.74
C CYS A 464 -13.95 -19.64 -1.77
N VAL A 465 -12.83 -20.23 -1.33
CA VAL A 465 -12.00 -21.10 -2.18
C VAL A 465 -12.32 -22.57 -1.90
N ASP A 466 -12.55 -22.91 -0.63
CA ASP A 466 -12.78 -24.28 -0.16
C ASP A 466 -14.24 -24.48 0.27
N GLY A 467 -14.74 -25.71 0.14
CA GLY A 467 -16.07 -26.10 0.63
C GLY A 467 -17.23 -25.50 -0.17
N ILE A 468 -17.03 -25.20 -1.45
CA ILE A 468 -18.07 -24.64 -2.33
C ILE A 468 -19.14 -25.69 -2.63
N ASP A 469 -20.40 -25.40 -2.31
CA ASP A 469 -21.56 -26.18 -2.75
C ASP A 469 -21.91 -25.79 -4.20
N GLU A 470 -21.43 -26.57 -5.16
CA GLU A 470 -21.65 -26.32 -6.59
C GLU A 470 -23.12 -26.43 -6.99
N THR A 471 -23.88 -27.31 -6.34
CA THR A 471 -25.33 -27.42 -6.59
C THR A 471 -26.02 -26.11 -6.23
N ARG A 472 -25.69 -25.55 -5.09
CA ARG A 472 -26.21 -24.25 -4.65
C ARG A 472 -25.71 -23.11 -5.53
N VAL A 473 -24.46 -23.16 -6.01
CA VAL A 473 -23.94 -22.20 -6.99
C VAL A 473 -24.80 -22.17 -8.24
N TRP A 474 -25.09 -23.36 -8.83
CA TRP A 474 -25.94 -23.46 -10.00
C TRP A 474 -27.36 -22.97 -9.75
N GLN A 475 -27.97 -23.27 -8.62
CA GLN A 475 -29.29 -22.76 -8.23
C GLN A 475 -29.30 -21.22 -8.16
N CYS A 476 -28.24 -20.62 -7.60
CA CYS A 476 -28.12 -19.16 -7.52
C CYS A 476 -27.89 -18.52 -8.89
N ILE A 477 -27.09 -19.14 -9.75
CA ILE A 477 -26.86 -18.72 -11.14
C ILE A 477 -28.17 -18.78 -11.93
N ASP A 478 -28.96 -19.83 -11.75
CA ASP A 478 -30.25 -20.00 -12.42
C ASP A 478 -31.25 -18.92 -12.00
N LYS A 479 -31.44 -18.74 -10.69
CA LYS A 479 -32.28 -17.66 -10.15
C LYS A 479 -31.84 -16.27 -10.61
N ALA A 480 -30.54 -16.05 -10.78
CA ALA A 480 -30.01 -14.78 -11.30
C ALA A 480 -30.15 -14.65 -12.83
N GLY A 481 -30.55 -15.69 -13.55
CA GLY A 481 -30.71 -15.69 -15.01
C GLY A 481 -29.39 -15.66 -15.79
N LEU A 482 -28.38 -16.35 -15.26
CA LEU A 482 -27.04 -16.46 -15.89
C LEU A 482 -26.77 -17.84 -16.50
N THR A 483 -27.67 -18.81 -16.35
CA THR A 483 -27.46 -20.21 -16.72
C THR A 483 -26.96 -20.40 -18.13
N GLU A 484 -27.64 -19.81 -19.12
CA GLU A 484 -27.26 -19.94 -20.54
C GLU A 484 -25.89 -19.35 -20.81
N LYS A 485 -25.61 -18.17 -20.21
CA LYS A 485 -24.30 -17.54 -20.34
C LYS A 485 -23.19 -18.40 -19.76
N ILE A 486 -23.38 -18.92 -18.56
CA ILE A 486 -22.36 -19.74 -17.90
C ILE A 486 -22.15 -21.07 -18.63
N LYS A 487 -23.21 -21.72 -19.13
CA LYS A 487 -23.10 -22.94 -19.96
C LYS A 487 -22.36 -22.70 -21.28
N SER A 488 -22.45 -21.49 -21.84
CA SER A 488 -21.74 -21.13 -23.07
C SER A 488 -20.24 -20.88 -22.88
N LEU A 489 -19.77 -20.79 -21.62
CA LEU A 489 -18.35 -20.57 -21.32
C LEU A 489 -17.55 -21.88 -21.47
N PRO A 490 -16.24 -21.80 -21.86
CA PRO A 490 -15.42 -22.99 -22.14
C PRO A 490 -15.32 -24.01 -20.98
N LYS A 491 -15.36 -23.53 -19.74
CA LYS A 491 -15.23 -24.34 -18.52
C LYS A 491 -16.44 -24.17 -17.58
N GLY A 492 -17.57 -23.62 -18.05
CA GLY A 492 -18.75 -23.38 -17.22
C GLY A 492 -18.41 -22.54 -15.98
N ILE A 493 -18.80 -23.03 -14.79
CA ILE A 493 -18.53 -22.35 -13.50
C ILE A 493 -17.04 -22.28 -13.13
N GLU A 494 -16.18 -23.12 -13.74
CA GLU A 494 -14.72 -23.09 -13.55
C GLU A 494 -14.02 -22.06 -14.46
N THR A 495 -14.75 -21.31 -15.26
CA THR A 495 -14.17 -20.26 -16.10
C THR A 495 -13.74 -19.08 -15.24
N HIS A 496 -12.48 -18.63 -15.40
CA HIS A 496 -11.96 -17.44 -14.71
C HIS A 496 -12.60 -16.16 -15.28
N LEU A 497 -12.92 -15.23 -14.39
CA LEU A 497 -13.38 -13.89 -14.75
C LEU A 497 -12.20 -12.91 -14.65
N GLY A 498 -12.18 -11.90 -15.55
CA GLY A 498 -11.10 -10.92 -15.59
C GLY A 498 -9.83 -11.44 -16.28
N ARG A 499 -9.06 -10.51 -16.88
CA ARG A 499 -7.83 -10.81 -17.65
C ARG A 499 -6.56 -10.27 -17.00
N ARG A 500 -6.66 -9.73 -15.78
CA ARG A 500 -5.49 -9.17 -15.06
C ARG A 500 -4.55 -10.25 -14.56
N VAL A 501 -5.11 -11.40 -14.19
CA VAL A 501 -4.36 -12.55 -13.64
C VAL A 501 -4.31 -13.69 -14.65
N PHE A 502 -5.45 -14.02 -15.29
CA PHE A 502 -5.59 -15.17 -16.18
C PHE A 502 -5.76 -14.71 -17.63
N LYS A 503 -4.89 -15.18 -18.53
CA LYS A 503 -4.94 -14.82 -19.97
C LYS A 503 -6.19 -15.32 -20.66
N ASP A 504 -6.73 -16.46 -20.24
CA ASP A 504 -7.96 -17.10 -20.72
C ASP A 504 -9.23 -16.58 -20.02
N GLY A 505 -9.10 -15.61 -19.12
CA GLY A 505 -10.21 -15.03 -18.39
C GLY A 505 -11.23 -14.32 -19.28
N VAL A 506 -12.50 -14.39 -18.92
CA VAL A 506 -13.63 -13.80 -19.64
C VAL A 506 -14.08 -12.53 -18.93
N GLU A 507 -14.39 -11.48 -19.69
CA GLU A 507 -15.01 -10.26 -19.16
C GLU A 507 -16.52 -10.31 -19.37
N PHE A 508 -17.28 -10.04 -18.31
CA PHE A 508 -18.73 -9.94 -18.37
C PHE A 508 -19.16 -8.52 -18.79
N SER A 509 -20.30 -8.43 -19.48
CA SER A 509 -20.96 -7.13 -19.68
C SER A 509 -21.51 -6.58 -18.36
N GLY A 510 -21.85 -5.28 -18.31
CA GLY A 510 -22.41 -4.67 -17.10
C GLY A 510 -23.62 -5.43 -16.55
N GLY A 511 -24.57 -5.80 -17.42
CA GLY A 511 -25.75 -6.58 -17.03
C GLY A 511 -25.42 -8.00 -16.54
N GLN A 512 -24.46 -8.69 -17.18
CA GLN A 512 -24.00 -10.00 -16.72
C GLN A 512 -23.31 -9.91 -15.35
N THR A 513 -22.56 -8.85 -15.13
CA THR A 513 -21.91 -8.59 -13.84
C THR A 513 -22.94 -8.31 -12.74
N GLN A 514 -23.99 -7.54 -13.01
CA GLN A 514 -25.08 -7.31 -12.05
C GLN A 514 -25.79 -8.61 -11.68
N ARG A 515 -26.10 -9.47 -12.67
CA ARG A 515 -26.67 -10.81 -12.41
C ARG A 515 -25.72 -11.70 -11.60
N LEU A 516 -24.40 -11.57 -11.79
CA LEU A 516 -23.41 -12.27 -10.95
C LEU A 516 -23.45 -11.77 -9.50
N MET A 517 -23.59 -10.45 -9.27
CA MET A 517 -23.74 -9.90 -7.93
C MET A 517 -25.04 -10.37 -7.27
N LEU A 518 -26.12 -10.52 -8.05
CA LEU A 518 -27.36 -11.11 -7.58
C LEU A 518 -27.15 -12.58 -7.15
N ALA A 519 -26.47 -13.39 -7.96
CA ALA A 519 -26.14 -14.77 -7.60
C ALA A 519 -25.31 -14.86 -6.30
N ARG A 520 -24.37 -13.93 -6.13
CA ARG A 520 -23.56 -13.78 -4.91
C ARG A 520 -24.42 -13.49 -3.67
N ALA A 521 -25.35 -12.54 -3.78
CA ALA A 521 -26.26 -12.17 -2.71
C ALA A 521 -27.20 -13.33 -2.34
N LEU A 522 -27.70 -14.07 -3.36
CA LEU A 522 -28.50 -15.29 -3.17
C LEU A 522 -27.72 -16.40 -2.46
N TYR A 523 -26.45 -16.60 -2.83
CA TYR A 523 -25.60 -17.62 -2.20
C TYR A 523 -25.34 -17.30 -0.74
N LYS A 524 -25.07 -16.03 -0.38
CA LYS A 524 -24.89 -15.61 1.00
C LYS A 524 -26.15 -15.81 1.82
N ASN A 525 -27.33 -15.56 1.27
CA ASN A 525 -28.63 -15.78 1.88
C ASN A 525 -28.82 -15.14 3.27
N ALA A 526 -28.35 -13.88 3.42
CA ALA A 526 -28.45 -13.17 4.69
C ALA A 526 -29.89 -12.68 4.98
N PRO A 527 -30.26 -12.47 6.27
CA PRO A 527 -31.60 -12.07 6.69
C PRO A 527 -31.99 -10.66 6.28
N ILE A 528 -31.01 -9.77 6.07
CA ILE A 528 -31.24 -8.38 5.65
C ILE A 528 -30.66 -8.20 4.26
N LEU A 529 -31.46 -7.64 3.34
CA LEU A 529 -31.04 -7.39 1.96
C LEU A 529 -30.88 -5.90 1.68
N VAL A 530 -29.81 -5.53 1.00
CA VAL A 530 -29.53 -4.15 0.58
C VAL A 530 -29.29 -4.13 -0.92
N LEU A 531 -30.06 -3.31 -1.64
CA LEU A 531 -29.98 -3.14 -3.09
C LEU A 531 -29.79 -1.66 -3.40
N ASP A 532 -28.58 -1.27 -3.81
CA ASP A 532 -28.22 0.10 -4.14
C ASP A 532 -28.07 0.25 -5.65
N GLU A 533 -29.09 0.81 -6.30
CA GLU A 533 -29.20 1.03 -7.77
C GLU A 533 -28.87 -0.23 -8.62
N PRO A 534 -29.52 -1.35 -8.33
CA PRO A 534 -29.09 -2.63 -8.87
C PRO A 534 -29.34 -2.83 -10.38
N THR A 535 -29.85 -1.82 -11.11
CA THR A 535 -30.26 -1.92 -12.53
C THR A 535 -29.65 -0.84 -13.43
N ALA A 536 -28.68 -0.06 -12.95
CA ALA A 536 -28.13 1.11 -13.65
C ALA A 536 -27.53 0.80 -15.06
N ALA A 537 -27.16 -0.47 -15.34
CA ALA A 537 -26.52 -0.89 -16.59
C ALA A 537 -27.41 -1.79 -17.48
N LEU A 538 -28.74 -1.85 -17.23
CA LEU A 538 -29.65 -2.76 -17.91
C LEU A 538 -30.58 -2.03 -18.89
N ASP A 539 -30.97 -2.75 -19.94
CA ASP A 539 -32.09 -2.35 -20.80
C ASP A 539 -33.44 -2.53 -20.07
N PRO A 540 -34.53 -1.87 -20.51
CA PRO A 540 -35.80 -1.90 -19.77
C PRO A 540 -36.40 -3.30 -19.59
N ILE A 541 -36.18 -4.24 -20.52
CA ILE A 541 -36.73 -5.60 -20.46
C ILE A 541 -35.94 -6.41 -19.40
N ALA A 542 -34.63 -6.37 -19.50
CA ALA A 542 -33.74 -7.01 -18.50
C ALA A 542 -33.90 -6.42 -17.11
N GLU A 543 -34.19 -5.12 -17.02
CA GLU A 543 -34.48 -4.44 -15.77
C GLU A 543 -35.73 -4.99 -15.10
N ASN A 544 -36.84 -5.10 -15.82
CA ASN A 544 -38.09 -5.66 -15.29
C ASN A 544 -37.92 -7.11 -14.80
N ASP A 545 -37.20 -7.95 -15.54
CA ASP A 545 -36.86 -9.32 -15.13
C ASP A 545 -36.08 -9.33 -13.81
N ILE A 546 -35.10 -8.45 -13.66
CA ILE A 546 -34.31 -8.36 -12.43
C ILE A 546 -35.14 -7.80 -11.25
N TYR A 547 -36.03 -6.84 -11.48
CA TYR A 547 -36.90 -6.36 -10.39
C TYR A 547 -37.85 -7.43 -9.88
N GLN A 548 -38.39 -8.26 -10.76
CA GLN A 548 -39.20 -9.42 -10.33
C GLN A 548 -38.36 -10.38 -9.47
N LYS A 549 -37.13 -10.68 -9.88
CA LYS A 549 -36.22 -11.52 -9.11
C LYS A 549 -35.85 -10.91 -7.75
N TYR A 550 -35.65 -9.58 -7.69
CA TYR A 550 -35.43 -8.89 -6.43
C TYR A 550 -36.66 -8.94 -5.53
N ASN A 551 -37.84 -8.76 -6.07
CA ASN A 551 -39.08 -8.88 -5.30
C ASN A 551 -39.22 -10.27 -4.69
N ASP A 552 -38.91 -11.32 -5.44
CA ASP A 552 -38.94 -12.69 -4.93
C ASP A 552 -37.88 -12.93 -3.84
N MET A 553 -36.70 -12.36 -3.98
CA MET A 553 -35.64 -12.44 -2.97
C MET A 553 -35.97 -11.72 -1.67
N THR A 554 -36.69 -10.62 -1.74
CA THR A 554 -37.04 -9.79 -0.58
C THR A 554 -38.25 -10.30 0.18
N HIS A 555 -38.94 -11.33 -0.34
CA HIS A 555 -40.12 -11.86 0.31
C HIS A 555 -39.82 -12.39 1.71
N GLY A 556 -40.47 -11.83 2.72
CA GLY A 556 -40.28 -12.19 4.15
C GLY A 556 -38.96 -11.74 4.76
N ARG A 557 -38.20 -10.85 4.13
CA ARG A 557 -36.93 -10.31 4.64
C ARG A 557 -36.98 -8.82 4.80
N THR A 558 -36.34 -8.31 5.83
CA THR A 558 -36.08 -6.88 5.95
C THR A 558 -35.17 -6.43 4.81
N SER A 559 -35.59 -5.42 4.02
CA SER A 559 -34.84 -5.01 2.85
C SER A 559 -34.81 -3.51 2.63
N PHE A 560 -33.68 -3.01 2.16
CA PHE A 560 -33.45 -1.63 1.76
C PHE A 560 -33.22 -1.56 0.27
N PHE A 561 -33.98 -0.73 -0.41
CA PHE A 561 -33.93 -0.58 -1.85
C PHE A 561 -33.68 0.88 -2.22
N ILE A 562 -32.49 1.20 -2.77
CA ILE A 562 -32.22 2.52 -3.32
C ILE A 562 -32.46 2.48 -4.81
N SER A 563 -33.29 3.37 -5.32
CA SER A 563 -33.50 3.52 -6.75
C SER A 563 -33.64 4.98 -7.16
N HIS A 564 -33.05 5.30 -8.31
CA HIS A 564 -33.31 6.51 -9.06
C HIS A 564 -34.50 6.38 -10.02
N ARG A 565 -35.00 5.15 -10.26
CA ARG A 565 -36.14 4.84 -11.12
C ARG A 565 -37.36 4.55 -10.26
N LEU A 566 -38.24 5.54 -10.14
CA LEU A 566 -39.36 5.48 -9.20
C LEU A 566 -40.43 4.42 -9.57
N ALA A 567 -40.50 3.98 -10.82
CA ALA A 567 -41.37 2.87 -11.22
C ALA A 567 -41.05 1.57 -10.46
N SER A 568 -39.79 1.37 -10.07
CA SER A 568 -39.32 0.18 -9.36
C SER A 568 -39.63 0.21 -7.85
N THR A 569 -40.01 1.35 -7.28
CA THR A 569 -40.31 1.44 -5.83
C THR A 569 -41.70 0.92 -5.48
N ARG A 570 -42.56 0.64 -6.47
CA ARG A 570 -43.94 0.15 -6.27
C ARG A 570 -44.06 -1.18 -5.54
N PHE A 571 -43.02 -2.03 -5.59
CA PHE A 571 -43.04 -3.30 -4.88
C PHE A 571 -42.61 -3.20 -3.41
N CYS A 572 -42.19 -2.01 -2.96
CA CYS A 572 -41.83 -1.76 -1.59
C CYS A 572 -43.05 -1.41 -0.72
N ASP A 573 -43.04 -1.85 0.53
CA ASP A 573 -44.13 -1.61 1.47
C ASP A 573 -44.22 -0.15 1.87
N ARG A 574 -43.06 0.52 1.96
CA ARG A 574 -42.93 1.94 2.33
C ARG A 574 -41.78 2.60 1.56
N ILE A 575 -41.93 3.89 1.31
CA ILE A 575 -40.96 4.74 0.62
C ILE A 575 -40.60 5.90 1.53
N ILE A 576 -39.34 6.22 1.66
CA ILE A 576 -38.84 7.46 2.24
C ILE A 576 -38.20 8.32 1.13
N PHE A 577 -38.59 9.60 1.09
CA PHE A 577 -37.98 10.60 0.23
C PHE A 577 -36.95 11.40 1.03
N VAL A 578 -35.67 11.26 0.66
CA VAL A 578 -34.55 11.95 1.31
C VAL A 578 -34.20 13.19 0.52
N ASP A 579 -34.26 14.35 1.19
CA ASP A 579 -33.83 15.62 0.62
C ASP A 579 -32.94 16.37 1.62
N SER A 580 -31.82 16.91 1.09
CA SER A 580 -30.87 17.74 1.86
C SER A 580 -30.45 17.11 3.20
N GLY A 581 -30.23 15.79 3.21
CA GLY A 581 -29.79 15.03 4.40
C GLY A 581 -30.88 14.74 5.43
N LYS A 582 -32.17 14.92 5.10
CA LYS A 582 -33.30 14.65 5.99
C LYS A 582 -34.36 13.78 5.29
N ILE A 583 -35.17 13.06 6.06
CA ILE A 583 -36.38 12.41 5.54
C ILE A 583 -37.43 13.50 5.40
N ALA A 584 -37.73 13.86 4.14
CA ALA A 584 -38.70 14.92 3.84
C ALA A 584 -40.15 14.37 3.75
N GLU A 585 -40.28 13.14 3.18
CA GLU A 585 -41.58 12.49 3.01
C GLU A 585 -41.44 11.00 3.30
N GLU A 586 -42.54 10.41 3.80
CA GLU A 586 -42.64 8.99 4.13
C GLU A 586 -44.05 8.49 3.86
N GLY A 587 -44.23 7.33 3.25
CA GLY A 587 -45.55 6.76 2.95
C GLY A 587 -45.47 5.68 1.88
N THR A 588 -46.62 5.19 1.47
CA THR A 588 -46.76 4.30 0.31
C THR A 588 -46.67 5.09 -1.00
N HIS A 589 -46.48 4.41 -2.11
CA HIS A 589 -46.42 5.01 -3.46
C HIS A 589 -47.67 5.91 -3.71
N ASP A 590 -48.86 5.38 -3.45
CA ASP A 590 -50.10 6.08 -3.74
C ASP A 590 -50.34 7.30 -2.80
N GLU A 591 -49.98 7.19 -1.54
CA GLU A 591 -50.03 8.29 -0.58
C GLU A 591 -49.10 9.43 -0.98
N LEU A 592 -47.84 9.12 -1.33
CA LEU A 592 -46.88 10.14 -1.72
C LEU A 592 -47.22 10.84 -3.04
N LEU A 593 -47.87 10.13 -3.98
CA LEU A 593 -48.38 10.75 -5.20
C LEU A 593 -49.54 11.70 -4.91
N LYS A 594 -50.48 11.33 -3.99
CA LYS A 594 -51.59 12.18 -3.60
C LYS A 594 -51.14 13.44 -2.86
N ASN A 595 -50.08 13.32 -2.07
CA ASN A 595 -49.54 14.45 -1.31
C ASN A 595 -48.94 15.55 -2.18
N GLY A 596 -48.60 15.25 -3.45
CA GLY A 596 -48.08 16.22 -4.41
C GLY A 596 -46.72 16.84 -4.05
N GLY A 597 -45.92 16.16 -3.21
CA GLY A 597 -44.64 16.63 -2.72
C GLY A 597 -43.47 16.36 -3.68
N GLY A 598 -42.27 16.35 -3.15
CA GLY A 598 -41.02 16.13 -3.91
C GLY A 598 -40.97 14.76 -4.61
N TYR A 599 -41.51 13.72 -3.95
CA TYR A 599 -41.67 12.41 -4.55
C TYR A 599 -42.56 12.42 -5.79
N ALA A 600 -43.77 13.03 -5.66
CA ALA A 600 -44.73 13.13 -6.75
C ALA A 600 -44.16 13.93 -7.92
N TYR A 601 -43.49 15.05 -7.66
CA TYR A 601 -42.81 15.86 -8.66
C TYR A 601 -41.75 15.05 -9.41
N MET A 602 -40.92 14.33 -8.68
CA MET A 602 -39.85 13.51 -9.27
C MET A 602 -40.45 12.37 -10.14
N PHE A 603 -41.56 11.77 -9.70
CA PHE A 603 -42.28 10.74 -10.47
C PHE A 603 -42.89 11.30 -11.74
N GLU A 604 -43.52 12.49 -11.68
CA GLU A 604 -44.10 13.18 -12.84
C GLU A 604 -43.03 13.48 -13.91
N VAL A 605 -41.89 14.02 -13.49
CA VAL A 605 -40.75 14.32 -14.38
C VAL A 605 -40.28 13.05 -15.09
N GLN A 606 -40.08 11.96 -14.33
CA GLN A 606 -39.67 10.68 -14.96
C GLN A 606 -40.72 10.09 -15.87
N SER A 607 -42.00 10.16 -15.52
CA SER A 607 -43.09 9.61 -16.33
C SER A 607 -43.31 10.37 -17.66
N LYS A 608 -43.02 11.68 -17.69
CA LYS A 608 -43.10 12.49 -18.92
C LYS A 608 -42.13 11.99 -20.00
N TYR A 609 -40.91 11.61 -19.63
CA TYR A 609 -39.94 11.06 -20.58
C TYR A 609 -40.42 9.76 -21.21
N TYR A 610 -41.19 8.93 -20.50
CA TYR A 610 -41.71 7.67 -21.03
C TYR A 610 -43.03 7.85 -21.81
N ARG A 611 -43.74 8.99 -21.66
CA ARG A 611 -44.99 9.27 -22.38
C ARG A 611 -44.77 10.03 -23.69
N SER A 612 -43.74 10.86 -23.79
CA SER A 612 -43.45 11.62 -25.00
C SER A 612 -43.09 10.73 -26.22
N ASP A 613 -42.48 9.57 -25.99
CA ASP A 613 -42.15 8.63 -27.07
C ASP A 613 -43.37 7.89 -27.68
N ASN A 614 -44.54 7.96 -27.01
CA ASN A 614 -45.76 7.30 -27.52
C ASN A 614 -46.78 8.25 -28.21
N GLN A 615 -46.52 9.56 -28.26
CA GLN A 615 -47.44 10.51 -28.90
C GLN A 615 -47.03 10.96 -30.29
N ASP A 616 -45.82 10.68 -30.75
CA ASP A 616 -45.39 10.98 -32.14
C ASP A 616 -45.68 9.85 -33.12
N GLY A 617 -46.44 8.82 -32.71
CA GLY A 617 -46.79 7.63 -33.55
C GLY A 617 -48.19 7.62 -34.15
N THR A 618 -49.03 8.66 -33.95
CA THR A 618 -50.37 8.70 -34.59
C THR A 618 -50.68 10.09 -35.14
N SER A 619 -50.19 10.42 -36.31
CA SER A 619 -50.88 11.33 -37.21
C SER A 619 -50.97 10.66 -38.59
N ASP A 620 -52.16 10.21 -38.82
CA ASP A 620 -52.91 9.96 -40.04
C ASP A 620 -52.27 10.54 -41.32
N GLY A 621 -52.28 9.74 -42.37
CA GLY A 621 -51.89 10.20 -43.67
C GLY A 621 -51.86 9.04 -44.68
N SER A 622 -53.02 8.73 -45.24
CA SER A 622 -53.28 7.77 -46.30
C SER A 622 -52.36 7.85 -47.52
N PRO A 623 -52.27 6.79 -48.27
CA PRO A 623 -51.32 6.63 -49.36
C PRO A 623 -51.80 7.25 -50.65
N ASP A 624 -50.95 7.73 -51.47
CA ASP A 624 -50.87 7.44 -52.86
C ASP A 624 -49.86 8.31 -53.65
N ALA A 625 -49.31 7.65 -54.59
CA ALA A 625 -48.68 8.16 -55.79
C ALA A 625 -47.16 8.27 -55.84
N ALA A 626 -46.60 7.17 -56.30
CA ALA A 626 -45.96 7.08 -57.63
C ALA A 626 -44.62 7.82 -57.88
N ILE A 627 -43.61 6.98 -58.06
CA ILE A 627 -42.69 6.94 -59.21
C ILE A 627 -41.97 8.26 -59.60
N LYS A 628 -40.75 8.36 -59.30
CA LYS A 628 -39.65 8.30 -60.26
C LYS A 628 -38.28 8.30 -59.51
#